data_7768f61056f1309e0908feb17ebef5f8
#
_entry.id   7768f61056f1309e0908feb17ebef5f8
#
_cell.length_a   1.000
_cell.length_b   1.000
_cell.length_c   1.000
_cell.angle_alpha   90.00
_cell.angle_beta   90.00
_cell.angle_gamma   90.00
#
_symmetry.space_group_name_H-M   'P 1'
#
loop_
_entity.id
_entity.type
_entity.pdbx_description
1 polymer ?
#
loop_
_entity_poly.entity_id
_entity_poly.type
_entity_poly.pdbx_seq_one_letter_code
_entity_poly.pdbx_strand_id
1 'polypeptide(L)'
;MKRLAFFVLVLLASSLAVGDDKKAGAKKSMAKMEHKVTMPADIQWGDPPPVFPAGAKMAVLAGDPGKPGPYTVRIKAPDGYKVAAHWHPAVENLTVISGEFHLGVGDKMDESQAKAMTPGSFAMMPAHMHHYAWTKGETEVQVHGTGPFKLIYVNPADDPTKKK
;
A
#
# COMPACT_ATOMS: atom_id res chain seq x y z
N MET A 1 94.59 -11.77 -18.54
CA MET A 1 93.94 -10.60 -17.99
C MET A 1 92.53 -10.56 -18.59
N LYS A 2 91.55 -11.15 -17.89
CA LYS A 2 90.14 -11.29 -18.38
C LYS A 2 89.30 -10.25 -17.67
N ARG A 3 88.77 -9.32 -18.39
CA ARG A 3 87.84 -8.31 -17.86
C ARG A 3 86.43 -8.93 -17.82
N LEU A 4 85.87 -9.01 -16.62
CA LEU A 4 84.55 -9.48 -16.35
C LEU A 4 83.60 -8.27 -16.46
N ALA A 5 82.66 -8.28 -17.42
CA ALA A 5 81.61 -7.26 -17.55
C ALA A 5 80.44 -7.66 -16.71
N PHE A 6 80.08 -6.83 -15.73
CA PHE A 6 78.84 -6.95 -14.98
C PHE A 6 77.63 -6.33 -15.78
N PHE A 7 76.68 -7.15 -16.15
CA PHE A 7 75.44 -6.70 -16.66
C PHE A 7 74.49 -6.41 -15.50
N VAL A 8 74.12 -5.18 -15.30
CA VAL A 8 73.06 -4.78 -14.37
C VAL A 8 71.71 -4.90 -15.09
N LEU A 9 70.93 -5.86 -14.64
CA LEU A 9 69.53 -6.02 -15.13
C LEU A 9 68.63 -5.11 -14.32
N VAL A 10 68.11 -4.04 -14.97
CA VAL A 10 67.11 -3.15 -14.39
C VAL A 10 65.73 -3.79 -14.63
N LEU A 11 65.13 -4.33 -13.56
CA LEU A 11 63.75 -4.77 -13.56
C LEU A 11 62.81 -3.55 -13.40
N LEU A 12 62.12 -3.17 -14.48
CA LEU A 12 61.01 -2.25 -14.39
C LEU A 12 59.81 -3.00 -13.79
N ALA A 13 59.49 -2.69 -12.56
CA ALA A 13 58.21 -3.10 -11.96
C ALA A 13 57.10 -2.17 -12.42
N SER A 14 56.28 -2.60 -13.37
CA SER A 14 55.05 -1.93 -13.73
C SER A 14 53.99 -2.23 -12.66
N SER A 15 53.69 -1.26 -11.81
CA SER A 15 52.57 -1.28 -10.87
C SER A 15 51.29 -1.11 -11.62
N LEU A 16 50.50 -2.18 -11.77
CA LEU A 16 49.10 -2.14 -12.16
C LEU A 16 48.33 -1.52 -10.98
N ALA A 17 47.89 -0.28 -11.16
CA ALA A 17 46.90 0.34 -10.27
C ALA A 17 45.57 -0.36 -10.47
N VAL A 18 45.20 -1.25 -9.54
CA VAL A 18 43.82 -1.76 -9.43
C VAL A 18 42.99 -0.59 -8.95
N GLY A 19 42.15 -0.09 -9.83
CA GLY A 19 41.12 0.91 -9.51
C GLY A 19 40.13 0.30 -8.51
N ASP A 20 40.16 0.83 -7.31
CA ASP A 20 39.20 0.51 -6.25
C ASP A 20 37.86 1.20 -6.59
N ASP A 21 36.99 0.51 -7.35
CA ASP A 21 35.62 0.92 -7.59
C ASP A 21 34.87 0.91 -6.26
N LYS A 22 34.97 2.01 -5.52
CA LYS A 22 34.10 2.30 -4.39
C LYS A 22 32.68 2.37 -4.88
N LYS A 23 31.98 1.22 -4.90
CA LYS A 23 30.52 1.17 -4.89
C LYS A 23 30.04 2.03 -3.73
N ALA A 24 29.66 3.27 -4.03
CA ALA A 24 28.91 4.11 -3.12
C ALA A 24 27.54 3.47 -2.91
N GLY A 25 27.48 2.53 -1.97
CA GLY A 25 26.23 1.99 -1.47
C GLY A 25 25.47 3.13 -0.81
N ALA A 26 24.46 3.66 -1.50
CA ALA A 26 23.51 4.59 -0.92
C ALA A 26 22.88 3.91 0.30
N LYS A 27 23.36 4.23 1.50
CA LYS A 27 22.68 3.94 2.77
C LYS A 27 21.35 4.70 2.72
N LYS A 28 20.30 4.05 2.20
CA LYS A 28 18.94 4.51 2.35
C LYS A 28 18.71 4.60 3.86
N SER A 29 18.67 5.81 4.38
CA SER A 29 18.32 6.07 5.78
C SER A 29 16.95 5.43 6.03
N MET A 30 16.94 4.31 6.72
CA MET A 30 15.72 3.77 7.26
C MET A 30 15.29 4.76 8.32
N ALA A 31 14.25 5.55 8.02
CA ALA A 31 13.60 6.38 9.03
C ALA A 31 13.31 5.46 10.23
N LYS A 32 13.76 5.88 11.41
CA LYS A 32 13.54 5.13 12.66
C LYS A 32 12.04 4.95 12.82
N MET A 33 11.52 3.75 12.60
CA MET A 33 10.14 3.43 12.87
C MET A 33 9.96 3.45 14.38
N GLU A 34 9.15 4.38 14.85
CA GLU A 34 8.78 4.43 16.27
C GLU A 34 7.75 3.36 16.57
N HIS A 35 7.91 2.68 17.69
CA HIS A 35 6.90 1.77 18.22
C HIS A 35 5.65 2.57 18.59
N LYS A 36 4.49 2.23 17.99
CA LYS A 36 3.21 2.88 18.25
C LYS A 36 2.17 1.84 18.62
N VAL A 37 1.47 2.09 19.72
CA VAL A 37 0.24 1.36 20.09
C VAL A 37 -0.92 2.34 19.95
N THR A 38 -1.97 1.94 19.25
CA THR A 38 -3.20 2.73 19.13
C THR A 38 -4.35 1.91 19.68
N MET A 39 -4.90 2.33 20.82
CA MET A 39 -6.08 1.69 21.40
C MET A 39 -7.34 2.13 20.63
N PRO A 40 -8.43 1.34 20.62
CA PRO A 40 -9.66 1.72 19.91
C PRO A 40 -10.20 3.10 20.30
N ALA A 41 -10.08 3.50 21.55
CA ALA A 41 -10.52 4.80 22.03
C ALA A 41 -9.65 5.99 21.54
N ASP A 42 -8.41 5.70 21.11
CA ASP A 42 -7.44 6.71 20.69
C ASP A 42 -7.46 6.96 19.17
N ILE A 43 -8.29 6.20 18.44
CA ILE A 43 -8.38 6.31 16.98
C ILE A 43 -8.95 7.67 16.60
N GLN A 44 -8.16 8.43 15.84
CA GLN A 44 -8.57 9.73 15.32
C GLN A 44 -9.27 9.56 13.97
N TRP A 45 -10.59 9.73 13.99
CA TRP A 45 -11.44 9.61 12.82
C TRP A 45 -11.54 10.95 12.08
N GLY A 46 -11.34 10.93 10.77
CA GLY A 46 -11.52 12.08 9.87
C GLY A 46 -12.34 11.68 8.65
N ASP A 47 -12.50 12.62 7.72
CA ASP A 47 -13.13 12.33 6.45
C ASP A 47 -12.16 11.57 5.53
N PRO A 48 -12.64 10.55 4.79
CA PRO A 48 -11.83 9.90 3.78
C PRO A 48 -11.59 10.85 2.58
N PRO A 49 -10.65 10.51 1.69
CA PRO A 49 -10.50 11.21 0.42
C PRO A 49 -11.84 11.32 -0.33
N PRO A 50 -12.09 12.41 -1.08
CA PRO A 50 -13.40 12.69 -1.70
C PRO A 50 -13.80 11.67 -2.79
N VAL A 51 -12.91 10.77 -3.17
CA VAL A 51 -13.20 9.63 -4.05
C VAL A 51 -14.09 8.57 -3.37
N PHE A 52 -14.18 8.57 -2.04
CA PHE A 52 -15.13 7.75 -1.32
C PHE A 52 -16.53 8.41 -1.32
N PRO A 53 -17.61 7.63 -1.40
CA PRO A 53 -18.95 8.16 -1.17
C PRO A 53 -19.05 8.82 0.20
N ALA A 54 -19.93 9.81 0.33
CA ALA A 54 -20.14 10.50 1.61
C ALA A 54 -20.69 9.55 2.68
N GLY A 55 -20.34 9.83 3.95
CA GLY A 55 -20.86 9.13 5.12
C GLY A 55 -19.85 8.23 5.84
N ALA A 56 -18.81 7.77 5.19
CA ALA A 56 -17.74 7.03 5.86
C ALA A 56 -16.81 7.95 6.64
N LYS A 57 -16.08 7.38 7.60
CA LYS A 57 -14.93 7.98 8.28
C LYS A 57 -13.70 7.10 8.09
N MET A 58 -12.54 7.72 8.07
CA MET A 58 -11.26 7.03 7.92
C MET A 58 -10.28 7.46 9.00
N ALA A 59 -9.47 6.53 9.45
CA ALA A 59 -8.35 6.79 10.36
C ALA A 59 -7.07 6.15 9.83
N VAL A 60 -5.97 6.87 9.80
CA VAL A 60 -4.65 6.33 9.46
C VAL A 60 -4.00 5.79 10.73
N LEU A 61 -3.80 4.48 10.79
CA LEU A 61 -3.15 3.83 11.93
C LEU A 61 -1.64 3.77 11.78
N ALA A 62 -1.16 3.52 10.55
CA ALA A 62 0.26 3.45 10.25
C ALA A 62 0.54 3.85 8.80
N GLY A 63 1.73 4.40 8.56
CA GLY A 63 2.17 4.84 7.24
C GLY A 63 1.43 6.07 6.72
N ASP A 64 1.51 6.28 5.41
CA ASP A 64 0.82 7.35 4.69
C ASP A 64 0.22 6.75 3.42
N PRO A 65 -1.11 6.60 3.33
CA PRO A 65 -1.73 5.99 2.15
C PRO A 65 -1.53 6.82 0.87
N GLY A 66 -1.15 8.09 0.96
CA GLY A 66 -0.85 8.95 -0.19
C GLY A 66 0.57 8.81 -0.74
N LYS A 67 1.46 8.07 -0.07
CA LYS A 67 2.87 7.94 -0.42
C LYS A 67 3.28 6.50 -0.70
N PRO A 68 4.39 6.27 -1.44
CA PRO A 68 4.97 4.95 -1.57
C PRO A 68 5.36 4.37 -0.20
N GLY A 69 5.00 3.12 0.04
CA GLY A 69 5.31 2.39 1.26
C GLY A 69 4.09 1.71 1.89
N PRO A 70 4.30 0.91 2.93
CA PRO A 70 3.20 0.23 3.61
C PRO A 70 2.32 1.23 4.37
N TYR A 71 1.01 0.99 4.34
CA TYR A 71 0.04 1.73 5.12
C TYR A 71 -1.00 0.80 5.77
N THR A 72 -1.61 1.28 6.85
CA THR A 72 -2.80 0.68 7.46
C THR A 72 -3.78 1.78 7.80
N VAL A 73 -5.01 1.63 7.33
CA VAL A 73 -6.13 2.52 7.63
C VAL A 73 -7.30 1.73 8.19
N ARG A 74 -8.17 2.38 8.94
CA ARG A 74 -9.51 1.89 9.25
C ARG A 74 -10.56 2.76 8.57
N ILE A 75 -11.61 2.12 8.13
CA ILE A 75 -12.77 2.76 7.52
C ILE A 75 -13.98 2.33 8.33
N LYS A 76 -14.74 3.31 8.82
CA LYS A 76 -16.02 3.11 9.48
C LYS A 76 -17.11 3.68 8.58
N ALA A 77 -18.10 2.86 8.27
CA ALA A 77 -19.18 3.21 7.35
C ALA A 77 -20.55 2.94 8.00
N PRO A 78 -21.55 3.78 7.75
CA PRO A 78 -22.91 3.59 8.25
C PRO A 78 -23.59 2.38 7.57
N ASP A 79 -24.77 2.02 8.07
CA ASP A 79 -25.63 1.04 7.41
C ASP A 79 -25.95 1.43 5.97
N GLY A 80 -25.95 0.45 5.06
CA GLY A 80 -26.25 0.64 3.66
C GLY A 80 -25.25 1.47 2.87
N TYR A 81 -24.07 1.74 3.41
CA TYR A 81 -22.99 2.41 2.70
C TYR A 81 -22.52 1.56 1.52
N LYS A 82 -22.43 2.15 0.32
CA LYS A 82 -22.07 1.43 -0.91
C LYS A 82 -20.88 2.06 -1.60
N VAL A 83 -19.94 1.22 -2.01
CA VAL A 83 -18.85 1.58 -2.92
C VAL A 83 -19.07 0.80 -4.21
N ALA A 84 -19.42 1.52 -5.29
CA ALA A 84 -19.68 0.92 -6.59
C ALA A 84 -18.43 0.20 -7.13
N ALA A 85 -18.60 -0.55 -8.23
CA ALA A 85 -17.50 -1.33 -8.82
C ALA A 85 -16.29 -0.46 -9.11
N HIS A 86 -15.15 -0.85 -8.54
CA HIS A 86 -13.88 -0.13 -8.57
C HIS A 86 -12.71 -1.11 -8.52
N TRP A 87 -11.51 -0.60 -8.67
CA TRP A 87 -10.27 -1.35 -8.56
C TRP A 87 -9.14 -0.48 -7.99
N HIS A 88 -8.07 -1.14 -7.58
CA HIS A 88 -6.85 -0.52 -7.08
C HIS A 88 -5.64 -0.94 -7.90
N PRO A 89 -4.64 -0.06 -8.14
CA PRO A 89 -3.42 -0.43 -8.87
C PRO A 89 -2.46 -1.31 -8.06
N ALA A 90 -2.69 -1.47 -6.75
CA ALA A 90 -1.94 -2.34 -5.86
C ALA A 90 -2.88 -3.35 -5.18
N VAL A 91 -2.30 -4.37 -4.56
CA VAL A 91 -3.06 -5.35 -3.75
C VAL A 91 -3.69 -4.64 -2.57
N GLU A 92 -4.97 -4.88 -2.33
CA GLU A 92 -5.68 -4.48 -1.14
C GLU A 92 -5.93 -5.69 -0.23
N ASN A 93 -5.64 -5.53 1.05
CA ASN A 93 -5.96 -6.50 2.08
C ASN A 93 -6.96 -5.87 3.05
N LEU A 94 -8.07 -6.55 3.28
CA LEU A 94 -9.17 -6.06 4.10
C LEU A 94 -9.52 -7.08 5.19
N THR A 95 -9.66 -6.59 6.42
CA THR A 95 -10.16 -7.37 7.56
C THR A 95 -11.38 -6.68 8.15
N VAL A 96 -12.47 -7.41 8.35
CA VAL A 96 -13.65 -6.90 9.04
C VAL A 96 -13.36 -6.87 10.54
N ILE A 97 -13.54 -5.69 11.15
CA ILE A 97 -13.34 -5.47 12.60
C ILE A 97 -14.68 -5.58 13.33
N SER A 98 -15.74 -4.95 12.79
CA SER A 98 -17.10 -5.00 13.35
C SER A 98 -18.15 -4.85 12.25
N GLY A 99 -19.40 -5.21 12.54
CA GLY A 99 -20.51 -5.13 11.59
C GLY A 99 -20.51 -6.25 10.55
N GLU A 100 -21.20 -6.03 9.44
CA GLU A 100 -21.30 -6.98 8.33
C GLU A 100 -20.93 -6.27 7.02
N PHE A 101 -19.83 -6.71 6.41
CA PHE A 101 -19.29 -6.18 5.17
C PHE A 101 -19.57 -7.14 4.02
N HIS A 102 -20.16 -6.66 2.95
CA HIS A 102 -20.45 -7.46 1.76
C HIS A 102 -19.49 -7.09 0.65
N LEU A 103 -18.80 -8.10 0.11
CA LEU A 103 -17.82 -7.96 -0.96
C LEU A 103 -18.22 -8.79 -2.17
N GLY A 104 -18.36 -8.14 -3.31
CA GLY A 104 -18.62 -8.78 -4.58
C GLY A 104 -17.55 -8.45 -5.62
N VAL A 105 -17.41 -9.31 -6.62
CA VAL A 105 -16.43 -9.20 -7.72
C VAL A 105 -17.17 -8.96 -9.03
N GLY A 106 -16.68 -8.03 -9.84
CA GLY A 106 -17.22 -7.73 -11.16
C GLY A 106 -17.37 -6.24 -11.44
N ASP A 107 -17.84 -5.94 -12.64
CA ASP A 107 -17.92 -4.57 -13.19
C ASP A 107 -19.16 -3.80 -12.75
N LYS A 108 -20.13 -4.50 -12.17
CA LYS A 108 -21.39 -3.94 -11.69
C LYS A 108 -21.73 -4.53 -10.33
N MET A 109 -22.32 -3.70 -9.48
CA MET A 109 -22.80 -4.16 -8.18
C MET A 109 -23.99 -5.11 -8.37
N ASP A 110 -23.84 -6.33 -7.85
CA ASP A 110 -24.89 -7.33 -7.74
C ASP A 110 -24.90 -7.86 -6.30
N GLU A 111 -25.88 -7.42 -5.53
CA GLU A 111 -25.97 -7.76 -4.11
C GLU A 111 -26.15 -9.27 -3.89
N SER A 112 -26.74 -9.97 -4.86
CA SER A 112 -26.99 -11.43 -4.78
C SER A 112 -25.70 -12.24 -4.92
N GLN A 113 -24.66 -11.70 -5.53
CA GLN A 113 -23.37 -12.35 -5.77
C GLN A 113 -22.30 -11.99 -4.73
N ALA A 114 -22.59 -11.04 -3.85
CA ALA A 114 -21.63 -10.62 -2.85
C ALA A 114 -21.60 -11.58 -1.66
N LYS A 115 -20.40 -11.75 -1.14
CA LYS A 115 -20.16 -12.56 0.06
C LYS A 115 -20.28 -11.70 1.30
N ALA A 116 -21.15 -12.10 2.22
CA ALA A 116 -21.23 -11.50 3.56
C ALA A 116 -19.98 -11.90 4.37
N MET A 117 -19.32 -10.91 4.93
CA MET A 117 -18.13 -11.05 5.75
C MET A 117 -18.40 -10.48 7.14
N THR A 118 -18.19 -11.31 8.16
CA THR A 118 -18.38 -10.96 9.58
C THR A 118 -17.04 -10.64 10.25
N PRO A 119 -17.02 -10.12 11.49
CA PRO A 119 -15.79 -9.81 12.21
C PRO A 119 -14.76 -10.96 12.21
N GLY A 120 -13.50 -10.63 11.90
CA GLY A 120 -12.42 -11.60 11.72
C GLY A 120 -12.28 -12.14 10.29
N SER A 121 -13.27 -11.92 9.40
CA SER A 121 -13.13 -12.28 7.98
C SER A 121 -12.04 -11.45 7.31
N PHE A 122 -11.31 -12.08 6.40
CA PHE A 122 -10.23 -11.47 5.62
C PHE A 122 -10.48 -11.67 4.12
N ALA A 123 -10.18 -10.64 3.33
CA ALA A 123 -10.15 -10.69 1.88
C ALA A 123 -8.86 -10.03 1.36
N MET A 124 -8.33 -10.60 0.28
CA MET A 124 -7.24 -10.03 -0.48
C MET A 124 -7.69 -9.83 -1.92
N MET A 125 -7.70 -8.57 -2.37
CA MET A 125 -8.02 -8.19 -3.74
C MET A 125 -6.71 -7.97 -4.50
N PRO A 126 -6.42 -8.78 -5.52
CA PRO A 126 -5.30 -8.54 -6.43
C PRO A 126 -5.37 -7.16 -7.08
N ALA A 127 -4.21 -6.62 -7.46
CA ALA A 127 -4.16 -5.39 -8.24
C ALA A 127 -5.05 -5.51 -9.50
N HIS A 128 -5.77 -4.44 -9.83
CA HIS A 128 -6.69 -4.32 -10.97
C HIS A 128 -7.92 -5.25 -10.93
N MET A 129 -8.16 -5.96 -9.83
CA MET A 129 -9.38 -6.75 -9.67
C MET A 129 -10.58 -5.83 -9.44
N HIS A 130 -11.59 -5.91 -10.33
CA HIS A 130 -12.82 -5.16 -10.17
C HIS A 130 -13.68 -5.78 -9.07
N HIS A 131 -14.07 -4.96 -8.09
CA HIS A 131 -14.89 -5.37 -6.96
C HIS A 131 -15.78 -4.23 -6.49
N TYR A 132 -16.78 -4.56 -5.70
CA TYR A 132 -17.72 -3.62 -5.10
C TYR A 132 -18.08 -4.08 -3.69
N ALA A 133 -18.55 -3.14 -2.88
CA ALA A 133 -18.85 -3.45 -1.49
C ALA A 133 -20.04 -2.67 -0.96
N TRP A 134 -20.70 -3.22 0.06
CA TRP A 134 -21.64 -2.49 0.88
C TRP A 134 -21.64 -3.00 2.32
N THR A 135 -22.29 -2.23 3.20
CA THR A 135 -22.39 -2.54 4.63
C THR A 135 -23.82 -2.85 5.04
N LYS A 136 -23.97 -3.74 6.01
CA LYS A 136 -25.21 -3.96 6.74
C LYS A 136 -24.96 -3.69 8.22
N GLY A 137 -25.66 -2.68 8.74
CA GLY A 137 -25.31 -2.05 10.01
C GLY A 137 -24.04 -1.21 9.93
N GLU A 138 -23.74 -0.44 10.99
CA GLU A 138 -22.46 0.25 11.10
C GLU A 138 -21.32 -0.79 11.07
N THR A 139 -20.40 -0.59 10.15
CA THR A 139 -19.33 -1.56 9.88
C THR A 139 -17.97 -0.88 9.92
N GLU A 140 -17.00 -1.53 10.57
CA GLU A 140 -15.61 -1.11 10.60
C GLU A 140 -14.74 -2.16 9.92
N VAL A 141 -13.93 -1.72 8.96
CA VAL A 141 -12.93 -2.56 8.28
C VAL A 141 -11.54 -1.97 8.43
N GLN A 142 -10.54 -2.83 8.48
CA GLN A 142 -9.14 -2.42 8.39
C GLN A 142 -8.60 -2.78 7.03
N VAL A 143 -8.02 -1.79 6.33
CA VAL A 143 -7.38 -1.95 5.04
C VAL A 143 -5.90 -1.70 5.19
N HIS A 144 -5.08 -2.56 4.59
CA HIS A 144 -3.65 -2.37 4.51
C HIS A 144 -3.10 -2.79 3.14
N GLY A 145 -2.03 -2.13 2.73
CA GLY A 145 -1.41 -2.36 1.43
C GLY A 145 -0.16 -1.54 1.26
N THR A 146 0.23 -1.38 0.01
CA THR A 146 1.35 -0.52 -0.39
C THR A 146 0.83 0.68 -1.16
N GLY A 147 1.13 1.86 -0.66
CA GLY A 147 0.74 3.13 -1.29
C GLY A 147 1.59 3.51 -2.51
N PRO A 148 1.15 4.50 -3.30
CA PRO A 148 -0.01 5.33 -3.03
C PRO A 148 -1.35 4.61 -3.28
N PHE A 149 -2.26 4.70 -2.30
CA PHE A 149 -3.62 4.18 -2.45
C PHE A 149 -4.39 4.97 -3.51
N LYS A 150 -5.06 4.26 -4.39
CA LYS A 150 -5.99 4.84 -5.39
C LYS A 150 -7.22 3.96 -5.48
N LEU A 151 -8.39 4.59 -5.49
CA LEU A 151 -9.66 3.96 -5.79
C LEU A 151 -10.12 4.48 -7.16
N ILE A 152 -10.32 3.58 -8.12
CA ILE A 152 -10.65 3.92 -9.51
C ILE A 152 -11.95 3.22 -9.86
N TYR A 153 -13.02 3.98 -10.11
CA TYR A 153 -14.32 3.43 -10.47
C TYR A 153 -14.31 2.84 -11.88
N VAL A 154 -14.93 1.67 -12.03
CA VAL A 154 -15.11 1.02 -13.34
C VAL A 154 -15.99 1.90 -14.24
N ASN A 155 -17.11 2.38 -13.72
CA ASN A 155 -17.93 3.39 -14.38
C ASN A 155 -17.55 4.78 -13.83
N PRO A 156 -16.98 5.69 -14.64
CA PRO A 156 -16.61 7.03 -14.20
C PRO A 156 -17.76 7.88 -13.63
N ALA A 157 -19.01 7.55 -13.95
CA ALA A 157 -20.18 8.25 -13.42
C ALA A 157 -20.45 7.93 -11.93
N ASP A 158 -19.85 6.85 -11.41
CA ASP A 158 -19.94 6.47 -9.99
C ASP A 158 -18.96 7.22 -9.11
N ASP A 159 -17.95 7.87 -9.70
CA ASP A 159 -16.95 8.67 -9.00
C ASP A 159 -17.59 9.92 -8.39
N PRO A 160 -17.65 10.03 -7.03
CA PRO A 160 -18.27 11.19 -6.38
C PRO A 160 -17.61 12.53 -6.76
N THR A 161 -16.32 12.52 -7.10
CA THR A 161 -15.58 13.74 -7.47
C THR A 161 -15.99 14.31 -8.84
N LYS A 162 -16.70 13.53 -9.65
CA LYS A 162 -17.16 13.90 -10.99
C LYS A 162 -18.64 14.28 -11.04
N LYS A 163 -19.35 14.10 -9.94
CA LYS A 163 -20.76 14.53 -9.82
C LYS A 163 -20.77 16.05 -9.57
N LYS A 164 -21.33 16.79 -10.54
CA LYS A 164 -21.61 18.24 -10.40
C LYS A 164 -22.92 18.46 -9.69
#